data_9bc5cbf37fc9415d023fd2f9a8cb42c1
#
_entry.id   9bc5cbf37fc9415d023fd2f9a8cb42c1
#
_cell.length_a   1.000
_cell.length_b   1.000
_cell.length_c   1.000
_cell.angle_alpha   90.00
_cell.angle_beta   90.00
_cell.angle_gamma   90.00
#
_symmetry.space_group_name_H-M   'P 1'
#
loop_
_entity.id
_entity.type
_entity.pdbx_description
1 polymer ?
#
loop_
_entity_poly.entity_id
_entity_poly.type
_entity_poly.pdbx_seq_one_letter_code
_entity_poly.pdbx_strand_id
1 'polypeptide(L)'
;MPTPIYIIEEKKLRRNLALIAGVAAKADIEVILAFKAFALWKTFPIFREYISSTTASSLAEARLAFEEFGAPAHTYSPAYTDEEFDEIVSCSSHLTFNSLSQYERFHNRAAGVSIGLRVNPEYSEVGTLLYNPCAPGTRFGVTADKLPETLPEDIRGFHCHCHCESGADVFERTLAHIEEKFAKWFPQLEWINFGGGHLMTRKDYDVERLIRLMQGFHERYPWLKVILEPGSAFAWQTGPLVAHVVDIVEDKGIRTAILDVSFTCHMPDCLEMPYYPEVRGAQIIEEESSSNLQSPNSNLQSPSSHLYRLGGNSCLSGDFMGDWQFDHELQMGEEVIFEDMIHYTTVKTNMFNGVSHPSIGMLHEDGKMEILREFGYADYKNRMD
;
A
#
# COMPACT_ATOMS: atom_id res chain seq x y z
N MET A 1 13.61 19.25 -14.47
CA MET A 1 12.70 18.10 -14.53
C MET A 1 11.26 18.60 -14.49
N PRO A 2 10.27 17.89 -15.05
CA PRO A 2 8.88 18.28 -14.82
C PRO A 2 8.53 18.09 -13.35
N THR A 3 7.77 19.00 -12.76
CA THR A 3 7.22 18.90 -11.39
C THR A 3 5.73 19.19 -11.42
N PRO A 4 4.97 18.65 -10.47
CA PRO A 4 5.42 17.70 -9.44
C PRO A 4 5.80 16.33 -10.04
N ILE A 5 6.72 15.60 -9.37
CA ILE A 5 7.21 14.32 -9.86
C ILE A 5 7.49 13.33 -8.72
N TYR A 6 6.99 12.09 -8.85
CA TYR A 6 7.44 10.95 -8.05
C TYR A 6 8.73 10.39 -8.64
N ILE A 7 9.76 10.22 -7.84
CA ILE A 7 11.05 9.69 -8.29
C ILE A 7 11.33 8.36 -7.60
N ILE A 8 11.33 7.27 -8.37
CA ILE A 8 11.74 5.96 -7.86
C ILE A 8 13.26 5.86 -7.97
N GLU A 9 13.92 5.57 -6.86
CA GLU A 9 15.35 5.30 -6.83
C GLU A 9 15.64 3.80 -7.00
N GLU A 10 16.09 3.38 -8.18
CA GLU A 10 16.31 1.97 -8.53
C GLU A 10 17.18 1.25 -7.52
N LYS A 11 18.28 1.86 -7.06
CA LYS A 11 19.17 1.29 -6.07
C LYS A 11 18.48 0.95 -4.74
N LYS A 12 17.58 1.83 -4.28
CA LYS A 12 16.81 1.61 -3.05
C LYS A 12 15.76 0.51 -3.25
N LEU A 13 15.09 0.51 -4.41
CA LEU A 13 14.14 -0.54 -4.78
C LEU A 13 14.81 -1.92 -4.82
N ARG A 14 15.94 -2.05 -5.51
CA ARG A 14 16.71 -3.31 -5.56
C ARG A 14 17.16 -3.79 -4.18
N ARG A 15 17.59 -2.86 -3.30
CA ARG A 15 17.93 -3.19 -1.91
C ARG A 15 16.75 -3.84 -1.17
N ASN A 16 15.56 -3.27 -1.28
CA ASN A 16 14.36 -3.79 -0.64
C ASN A 16 13.98 -5.17 -1.22
N LEU A 17 14.00 -5.30 -2.54
CA LEU A 17 13.72 -6.55 -3.24
C LEU A 17 14.68 -7.67 -2.82
N ALA A 18 15.98 -7.39 -2.75
CA ALA A 18 16.99 -8.36 -2.33
C ALA A 18 16.79 -8.81 -0.87
N LEU A 19 16.43 -7.87 0.04
CA LEU A 19 16.11 -8.20 1.42
C LEU A 19 14.89 -9.12 1.48
N ILE A 20 13.79 -8.76 0.82
CA ILE A 20 12.54 -9.54 0.80
C ILE A 20 12.78 -10.94 0.23
N ALA A 21 13.49 -11.04 -0.91
CA ALA A 21 13.82 -12.33 -1.51
C ALA A 21 14.71 -13.18 -0.60
N GLY A 22 15.66 -12.56 0.11
CA GLY A 22 16.51 -13.24 1.09
C GLY A 22 15.73 -13.77 2.30
N VAL A 23 14.75 -13.02 2.78
CA VAL A 23 13.83 -13.47 3.84
C VAL A 23 12.94 -14.61 3.34
N ALA A 24 12.37 -14.47 2.16
CA ALA A 24 11.53 -15.50 1.55
C ALA A 24 12.26 -16.85 1.41
N ALA A 25 13.50 -16.81 0.91
CA ALA A 25 14.33 -18.01 0.76
C ALA A 25 14.68 -18.68 2.10
N LYS A 26 15.00 -17.91 3.14
CA LYS A 26 15.36 -18.45 4.47
C LYS A 26 14.13 -18.98 5.22
N ALA A 27 12.98 -18.39 5.00
CA ALA A 27 11.73 -18.75 5.65
C ALA A 27 10.95 -19.83 4.89
N ASP A 28 11.40 -20.21 3.68
CA ASP A 28 10.71 -21.14 2.76
C ASP A 28 9.27 -20.70 2.45
N ILE A 29 9.11 -19.41 2.11
CA ILE A 29 7.81 -18.81 1.79
C ILE A 29 7.82 -18.17 0.40
N GLU A 30 6.67 -18.07 -0.20
CA GLU A 30 6.47 -17.22 -1.37
C GLU A 30 6.08 -15.80 -0.94
N VAL A 31 6.75 -14.79 -1.50
CA VAL A 31 6.40 -13.39 -1.30
C VAL A 31 6.01 -12.78 -2.64
N ILE A 32 4.81 -12.21 -2.70
CA ILE A 32 4.22 -11.65 -3.92
C ILE A 32 3.87 -10.17 -3.74
N LEU A 33 3.98 -9.39 -4.82
CA LEU A 33 3.74 -7.94 -4.79
C LEU A 33 2.24 -7.62 -4.76
N ALA A 34 1.78 -6.84 -3.79
CA ALA A 34 0.41 -6.33 -3.75
C ALA A 34 0.27 -5.03 -4.56
N PHE A 35 -0.41 -5.10 -5.71
CA PHE A 35 -0.60 -3.95 -6.61
C PHE A 35 -1.37 -2.78 -5.98
N LYS A 36 -2.26 -3.07 -5.04
CA LYS A 36 -2.95 -2.01 -4.27
C LYS A 36 -2.01 -1.02 -3.57
N ALA A 37 -0.75 -1.42 -3.34
CA ALA A 37 0.26 -0.56 -2.74
C ALA A 37 1.29 -0.06 -3.75
N PHE A 38 1.54 -0.79 -4.82
CA PHE A 38 2.53 -0.43 -5.83
C PHE A 38 2.21 -1.11 -7.17
N ALA A 39 1.95 -0.31 -8.20
CA ALA A 39 1.56 -0.80 -9.53
C ALA A 39 2.29 -0.06 -10.68
N LEU A 40 3.49 0.48 -10.42
CA LEU A 40 4.26 1.19 -11.45
C LEU A 40 4.94 0.19 -12.40
N TRP A 41 4.18 -0.27 -13.36
CA TRP A 41 4.47 -1.43 -14.22
C TRP A 41 5.78 -1.34 -15.01
N LYS A 42 6.27 -0.14 -15.36
CA LYS A 42 7.58 0.00 -16.02
C LYS A 42 8.76 -0.45 -15.15
N THR A 43 8.56 -0.61 -13.84
CA THR A 43 9.56 -1.17 -12.93
C THR A 43 9.47 -2.71 -12.79
N PHE A 44 8.44 -3.35 -13.32
CA PHE A 44 8.24 -4.80 -13.20
C PHE A 44 9.39 -5.65 -13.72
N PRO A 45 10.15 -5.25 -14.78
CA PRO A 45 11.37 -5.98 -15.13
C PRO A 45 12.35 -6.17 -13.97
N ILE A 46 12.49 -5.15 -13.10
CA ILE A 46 13.33 -5.22 -11.89
C ILE A 46 12.73 -6.20 -10.87
N PHE A 47 11.41 -6.13 -10.64
CA PHE A 47 10.73 -7.04 -9.71
C PHE A 47 10.87 -8.51 -10.11
N ARG A 48 10.77 -8.82 -11.40
CA ARG A 48 10.89 -10.20 -11.92
C ARG A 48 12.24 -10.86 -11.68
N GLU A 49 13.27 -10.09 -11.36
CA GLU A 49 14.57 -10.63 -10.94
C GLU A 49 14.51 -11.26 -9.54
N TYR A 50 13.50 -10.93 -8.73
CA TYR A 50 13.42 -11.30 -7.31
C TYR A 50 12.16 -12.07 -6.93
N ILE A 51 11.04 -11.83 -7.61
CA ILE A 51 9.74 -12.45 -7.33
C ILE A 51 9.08 -12.92 -8.62
N SER A 52 8.23 -13.93 -8.53
CA SER A 52 7.58 -14.56 -9.68
C SER A 52 6.09 -14.24 -9.84
N SER A 53 5.46 -13.60 -8.85
CA SER A 53 4.02 -13.45 -8.81
C SER A 53 3.58 -12.15 -8.13
N THR A 54 2.30 -11.80 -8.32
CA THR A 54 1.68 -10.58 -7.78
C THR A 54 0.28 -10.89 -7.27
N THR A 55 -0.28 -9.99 -6.44
CA THR A 55 -1.70 -10.08 -6.07
C THR A 55 -2.49 -8.95 -6.72
N ALA A 56 -3.71 -9.26 -7.14
CA ALA A 56 -4.65 -8.34 -7.76
C ALA A 56 -5.95 -8.25 -6.97
N SER A 57 -6.57 -7.06 -6.95
CA SER A 57 -7.82 -6.80 -6.24
C SER A 57 -8.97 -6.38 -7.17
N SER A 58 -8.74 -6.40 -8.47
CA SER A 58 -9.71 -6.06 -9.52
C SER A 58 -9.32 -6.71 -10.85
N LEU A 59 -10.23 -6.68 -11.83
CA LEU A 59 -9.93 -7.09 -13.21
C LEU A 59 -8.75 -6.30 -13.79
N ALA A 60 -8.72 -4.99 -13.59
CA ALA A 60 -7.64 -4.15 -14.11
C ALA A 60 -6.26 -4.54 -13.54
N GLU A 61 -6.18 -4.83 -12.24
CA GLU A 61 -4.93 -5.30 -11.63
C GLU A 61 -4.58 -6.74 -12.09
N ALA A 62 -5.57 -7.64 -12.25
CA ALA A 62 -5.33 -8.98 -12.76
C ALA A 62 -4.79 -8.97 -14.21
N ARG A 63 -5.35 -8.11 -15.07
CA ARG A 63 -4.84 -7.87 -16.42
C ARG A 63 -3.43 -7.28 -16.40
N LEU A 64 -3.17 -6.30 -15.53
CA LEU A 64 -1.85 -5.68 -15.39
C LEU A 64 -0.79 -6.73 -14.99
N ALA A 65 -1.15 -7.68 -14.11
CA ALA A 65 -0.29 -8.80 -13.78
C ALA A 65 -0.01 -9.70 -14.99
N PHE A 66 -1.05 -10.08 -15.69
CA PHE A 66 -0.95 -10.99 -16.83
C PHE A 66 -0.22 -10.35 -18.02
N GLU A 67 -0.58 -9.11 -18.38
CA GLU A 67 -0.09 -8.41 -19.56
C GLU A 67 1.32 -7.82 -19.34
N GLU A 68 1.58 -7.18 -18.19
CA GLU A 68 2.81 -6.40 -17.96
C GLU A 68 3.79 -7.06 -16.99
N PHE A 69 3.29 -7.72 -15.92
CA PHE A 69 4.18 -8.52 -15.07
C PHE A 69 4.53 -9.86 -15.75
N GLY A 70 3.69 -10.35 -16.65
CA GLY A 70 3.93 -11.57 -17.44
C GLY A 70 3.65 -12.86 -16.67
N ALA A 71 2.85 -12.79 -15.61
CA ALA A 71 2.41 -13.96 -14.83
C ALA A 71 0.95 -13.77 -14.36
N PRO A 72 0.15 -14.86 -14.28
CA PRO A 72 -1.20 -14.79 -13.73
C PRO A 72 -1.16 -14.41 -12.25
N ALA A 73 -2.10 -13.56 -11.82
CA ALA A 73 -2.16 -13.04 -10.46
C ALA A 73 -2.71 -14.03 -9.42
N HIS A 74 -2.41 -13.78 -8.15
CA HIS A 74 -3.24 -14.23 -7.04
C HIS A 74 -4.33 -13.18 -6.83
N THR A 75 -5.57 -13.49 -7.21
CA THR A 75 -6.65 -12.50 -7.22
C THR A 75 -7.57 -12.66 -6.03
N TYR A 76 -7.78 -11.56 -5.31
CA TYR A 76 -8.79 -11.44 -4.26
C TYR A 76 -9.54 -10.13 -4.41
N SER A 77 -10.88 -10.20 -4.46
CA SER A 77 -11.76 -9.04 -4.36
C SER A 77 -12.85 -9.28 -3.32
N PRO A 78 -13.30 -8.23 -2.59
CA PRO A 78 -14.44 -8.36 -1.67
C PRO A 78 -15.71 -8.84 -2.37
N ALA A 79 -15.85 -8.52 -3.65
CA ALA A 79 -16.96 -8.96 -4.47
C ALA A 79 -16.52 -9.11 -5.94
N TYR A 80 -17.00 -10.16 -6.60
CA TYR A 80 -16.88 -10.35 -8.04
C TYR A 80 -18.23 -10.08 -8.72
N THR A 81 -18.18 -9.56 -9.95
CA THR A 81 -19.37 -9.37 -10.80
C THR A 81 -19.43 -10.46 -11.86
N ASP A 82 -20.63 -10.74 -12.39
CA ASP A 82 -20.80 -11.76 -13.43
C ASP A 82 -20.08 -11.36 -14.73
N GLU A 83 -20.02 -10.07 -15.01
CA GLU A 83 -19.48 -9.50 -16.24
C GLU A 83 -17.96 -9.64 -16.31
N GLU A 84 -17.26 -9.48 -15.17
CA GLU A 84 -15.79 -9.48 -15.12
C GLU A 84 -15.20 -10.83 -14.75
N PHE A 85 -16.00 -11.74 -14.17
CA PHE A 85 -15.49 -12.93 -13.48
C PHE A 85 -14.65 -13.84 -14.38
N ASP A 86 -15.14 -14.16 -15.58
CA ASP A 86 -14.44 -15.09 -16.48
C ASP A 86 -13.11 -14.52 -16.98
N GLU A 87 -13.04 -13.21 -17.21
CA GLU A 87 -11.79 -12.54 -17.57
C GLU A 87 -10.82 -12.50 -16.39
N ILE A 88 -11.30 -12.24 -15.17
CA ILE A 88 -10.48 -12.36 -13.94
C ILE A 88 -9.89 -13.77 -13.82
N VAL A 89 -10.68 -14.82 -13.99
CA VAL A 89 -10.20 -16.21 -13.95
C VAL A 89 -9.10 -16.43 -14.97
N SER A 90 -9.26 -15.94 -16.21
CA SER A 90 -8.26 -16.10 -17.27
C SER A 90 -6.90 -15.41 -16.99
N CYS A 91 -6.90 -14.39 -16.13
CA CYS A 91 -5.71 -13.66 -15.71
C CYS A 91 -5.16 -14.10 -14.34
N SER A 92 -5.75 -15.14 -13.72
CA SER A 92 -5.41 -15.57 -12.35
C SER A 92 -4.83 -16.97 -12.30
N SER A 93 -3.90 -17.22 -11.38
CA SER A 93 -3.42 -18.53 -10.97
C SER A 93 -4.11 -19.01 -9.69
N HIS A 94 -4.42 -18.09 -8.80
CA HIS A 94 -5.16 -18.30 -7.56
C HIS A 94 -6.33 -17.33 -7.50
N LEU A 95 -7.47 -17.80 -7.06
CA LEU A 95 -8.68 -16.99 -6.90
C LEU A 95 -9.25 -17.19 -5.50
N THR A 96 -9.31 -16.13 -4.72
CA THR A 96 -9.82 -16.18 -3.36
C THR A 96 -11.23 -15.60 -3.28
N PHE A 97 -12.18 -16.38 -2.81
CA PHE A 97 -13.54 -15.93 -2.51
C PHE A 97 -13.61 -15.32 -1.11
N ASN A 98 -14.37 -14.24 -0.99
CA ASN A 98 -14.53 -13.52 0.26
C ASN A 98 -15.57 -14.13 1.20
N SER A 99 -16.52 -14.91 0.67
CA SER A 99 -17.62 -15.50 1.40
C SER A 99 -18.04 -16.84 0.79
N LEU A 100 -18.77 -17.66 1.56
CA LEU A 100 -19.34 -18.91 1.06
C LEU A 100 -20.38 -18.67 -0.04
N SER A 101 -21.20 -17.61 0.07
CA SER A 101 -22.18 -17.27 -0.97
C SER A 101 -21.51 -16.85 -2.28
N GLN A 102 -20.37 -16.17 -2.22
CA GLN A 102 -19.57 -15.85 -3.40
C GLN A 102 -18.97 -17.12 -4.01
N TYR A 103 -18.44 -18.01 -3.18
CA TYR A 103 -17.98 -19.33 -3.59
C TYR A 103 -19.10 -20.11 -4.30
N GLU A 104 -20.27 -20.28 -3.68
CA GLU A 104 -21.41 -20.99 -4.25
C GLU A 104 -21.84 -20.45 -5.61
N ARG A 105 -21.76 -19.13 -5.80
CA ARG A 105 -22.15 -18.47 -7.04
C ARG A 105 -21.17 -18.73 -8.18
N PHE A 106 -19.86 -18.75 -7.89
CA PHE A 106 -18.82 -18.61 -8.92
C PHE A 106 -17.87 -19.81 -9.06
N HIS A 107 -17.78 -20.74 -8.09
CA HIS A 107 -16.76 -21.79 -8.11
C HIS A 107 -16.78 -22.65 -9.37
N ASN A 108 -17.96 -22.95 -9.90
CA ASN A 108 -18.11 -23.72 -11.13
C ASN A 108 -17.54 -23.03 -12.39
N ARG A 109 -17.32 -21.70 -12.33
CA ARG A 109 -16.72 -20.90 -13.39
C ARG A 109 -15.22 -20.68 -13.18
N ALA A 110 -14.67 -21.08 -12.05
CA ALA A 110 -13.27 -20.88 -11.67
C ALA A 110 -12.35 -22.06 -12.09
N ALA A 111 -12.64 -22.67 -13.23
CA ALA A 111 -11.86 -23.81 -13.71
C ALA A 111 -10.41 -23.40 -14.07
N GLY A 112 -9.45 -24.23 -13.66
CA GLY A 112 -8.03 -24.03 -13.99
C GLY A 112 -7.26 -23.11 -13.05
N VAL A 113 -7.90 -22.53 -12.03
CA VAL A 113 -7.26 -21.74 -10.99
C VAL A 113 -7.32 -22.45 -9.63
N SER A 114 -6.37 -22.16 -8.75
CA SER A 114 -6.39 -22.66 -7.38
C SER A 114 -7.34 -21.81 -6.53
N ILE A 115 -8.43 -22.41 -6.06
CA ILE A 115 -9.48 -21.72 -5.31
C ILE A 115 -9.09 -21.59 -3.84
N GLY A 116 -9.23 -20.39 -3.30
CA GLY A 116 -9.10 -20.09 -1.89
C GLY A 116 -10.34 -19.45 -1.28
N LEU A 117 -10.39 -19.47 0.04
CA LEU A 117 -11.40 -18.77 0.82
C LEU A 117 -10.72 -17.80 1.78
N ARG A 118 -11.15 -16.53 1.80
CA ARG A 118 -10.70 -15.59 2.81
C ARG A 118 -11.35 -15.93 4.15
N VAL A 119 -10.52 -16.07 5.18
CA VAL A 119 -10.94 -16.36 6.55
C VAL A 119 -10.61 -15.20 7.47
N ASN A 120 -11.43 -15.01 8.50
CA ASN A 120 -11.28 -13.92 9.48
C ASN A 120 -11.09 -14.52 10.88
N PRO A 121 -9.91 -14.38 11.50
CA PRO A 121 -9.66 -14.87 12.85
C PRO A 121 -10.30 -14.00 13.94
N GLU A 122 -10.96 -12.89 13.57
CA GLU A 122 -11.55 -11.93 14.50
C GLU A 122 -10.51 -11.32 15.46
N TYR A 123 -9.27 -11.24 14.99
CA TYR A 123 -8.15 -10.70 15.72
C TYR A 123 -7.25 -9.86 14.80
N SER A 124 -6.97 -8.64 15.21
CA SER A 124 -6.01 -7.73 14.59
C SER A 124 -5.58 -6.68 15.61
N GLU A 125 -4.31 -6.33 15.63
CA GLU A 125 -3.77 -5.28 16.49
C GLU A 125 -3.69 -3.91 15.76
N VAL A 126 -4.30 -3.80 14.60
CA VAL A 126 -4.39 -2.52 13.86
C VAL A 126 -5.33 -1.59 14.63
N GLY A 127 -4.76 -0.50 15.17
CA GLY A 127 -5.49 0.44 16.02
C GLY A 127 -6.50 1.32 15.28
N THR A 128 -6.24 1.65 14.02
CA THR A 128 -7.10 2.50 13.21
C THR A 128 -8.19 1.66 12.55
N LEU A 129 -9.46 1.88 12.89
CA LEU A 129 -10.61 1.11 12.37
C LEU A 129 -10.67 1.06 10.84
N LEU A 130 -10.30 2.15 10.16
CA LEU A 130 -10.27 2.23 8.70
C LEU A 130 -9.38 1.14 8.07
N TYR A 131 -8.30 0.74 8.76
CA TYR A 131 -7.31 -0.23 8.27
C TYR A 131 -7.37 -1.57 9.00
N ASN A 132 -8.28 -1.74 9.97
CA ASN A 132 -8.45 -3.00 10.71
C ASN A 132 -9.36 -3.96 9.92
N PRO A 133 -8.80 -5.00 9.24
CA PRO A 133 -9.59 -5.88 8.39
C PRO A 133 -10.41 -6.90 9.19
N CYS A 134 -10.20 -7.01 10.50
CA CYS A 134 -10.87 -7.94 11.40
C CYS A 134 -11.81 -7.24 12.41
N ALA A 135 -12.06 -5.92 12.23
CA ALA A 135 -12.96 -5.17 13.09
C ALA A 135 -14.38 -5.75 13.08
N PRO A 136 -15.14 -5.67 14.18
CA PRO A 136 -16.52 -6.08 14.21
C PRO A 136 -17.35 -5.42 13.09
N GLY A 137 -18.14 -6.21 12.37
CA GLY A 137 -18.91 -5.74 11.22
C GLY A 137 -18.11 -5.58 9.92
N THR A 138 -16.85 -6.03 9.89
CA THR A 138 -16.07 -6.05 8.65
C THR A 138 -16.76 -6.89 7.57
N ARG A 139 -16.59 -6.46 6.31
CA ARG A 139 -17.06 -7.24 5.14
C ARG A 139 -16.08 -8.33 4.70
N PHE A 140 -14.95 -8.51 5.40
CA PHE A 140 -13.83 -9.35 4.95
C PHE A 140 -13.79 -10.72 5.62
N GLY A 141 -13.94 -11.76 4.80
CA GLY A 141 -13.64 -13.13 5.17
C GLY A 141 -14.72 -13.83 6.01
N VAL A 142 -14.61 -15.13 6.10
CA VAL A 142 -15.52 -16.03 6.81
C VAL A 142 -14.94 -16.36 8.19
N THR A 143 -15.73 -16.22 9.24
CA THR A 143 -15.34 -16.62 10.60
C THR A 143 -15.44 -18.12 10.80
N ALA A 144 -14.69 -18.67 11.74
CA ALA A 144 -14.59 -20.12 11.93
C ALA A 144 -15.93 -20.82 12.24
N ASP A 145 -16.84 -20.13 12.93
CA ASP A 145 -18.20 -20.63 13.26
C ASP A 145 -19.11 -20.76 12.05
N LYS A 146 -18.80 -20.11 10.94
CA LYS A 146 -19.56 -20.17 9.68
C LYS A 146 -19.00 -21.17 8.67
N LEU A 147 -17.80 -21.69 8.91
CA LEU A 147 -17.21 -22.69 8.03
C LEU A 147 -17.86 -24.06 8.24
N PRO A 148 -18.09 -24.84 7.16
CA PRO A 148 -18.52 -26.24 7.30
C PRO A 148 -17.43 -27.08 7.98
N GLU A 149 -17.79 -28.18 8.58
CA GLU A 149 -16.82 -29.07 9.24
C GLU A 149 -15.79 -29.62 8.24
N THR A 150 -16.23 -29.94 7.03
CA THR A 150 -15.40 -30.32 5.89
C THR A 150 -15.57 -29.28 4.78
N LEU A 151 -14.49 -28.73 4.28
CA LEU A 151 -14.52 -27.80 3.16
C LEU A 151 -14.90 -28.52 1.85
N PRO A 152 -15.56 -27.82 0.91
CA PRO A 152 -15.63 -28.28 -0.47
C PRO A 152 -14.27 -28.68 -1.03
N GLU A 153 -14.21 -29.77 -1.81
CA GLU A 153 -12.96 -30.37 -2.28
C GLU A 153 -12.10 -29.47 -3.19
N ASP A 154 -12.71 -28.48 -3.82
CA ASP A 154 -12.03 -27.53 -4.70
C ASP A 154 -11.46 -26.31 -3.95
N ILE A 155 -11.77 -26.10 -2.68
CA ILE A 155 -11.09 -25.11 -1.85
C ILE A 155 -9.70 -25.63 -1.44
N ARG A 156 -8.67 -25.05 -2.04
CA ARG A 156 -7.27 -25.45 -1.88
C ARG A 156 -6.49 -24.61 -0.90
N GLY A 157 -6.99 -23.45 -0.51
CA GLY A 157 -6.23 -22.56 0.37
C GLY A 157 -7.07 -21.62 1.20
N PHE A 158 -6.44 -21.08 2.25
CA PHE A 158 -6.97 -19.98 3.01
C PHE A 158 -6.17 -18.70 2.79
N HIS A 159 -6.87 -17.56 2.72
CA HIS A 159 -6.29 -16.23 2.74
C HIS A 159 -6.72 -15.51 4.02
N CYS A 160 -5.76 -15.08 4.84
CA CYS A 160 -5.98 -14.46 6.13
C CYS A 160 -5.17 -13.16 6.24
N HIS A 161 -5.76 -12.03 5.87
CA HIS A 161 -5.10 -10.73 5.93
C HIS A 161 -5.57 -9.94 7.15
N CYS A 162 -4.68 -9.75 8.14
CA CYS A 162 -4.98 -9.17 9.45
C CYS A 162 -4.09 -7.99 9.83
N HIS A 163 -3.14 -7.60 8.99
CA HIS A 163 -2.09 -6.65 9.30
C HIS A 163 -2.15 -5.38 8.45
N CYS A 164 -1.67 -4.27 9.03
CA CYS A 164 -1.29 -3.06 8.33
C CYS A 164 -0.02 -2.54 9.01
N GLU A 165 1.10 -2.49 8.28
CA GLU A 165 2.42 -2.01 8.74
C GLU A 165 2.89 -2.59 10.09
N SER A 166 2.61 -3.87 10.30
CA SER A 166 2.84 -4.56 11.56
C SER A 166 4.24 -5.15 11.65
N GLY A 167 4.74 -5.32 12.89
CA GLY A 167 5.97 -6.03 13.20
C GLY A 167 5.81 -7.55 13.21
N ALA A 168 6.91 -8.28 13.25
CA ALA A 168 6.92 -9.74 13.33
C ALA A 168 6.36 -10.28 14.65
N ASP A 169 6.45 -9.51 15.73
CA ASP A 169 5.85 -9.83 17.04
C ASP A 169 4.33 -9.81 17.00
N VAL A 170 3.74 -8.85 16.28
CA VAL A 170 2.29 -8.81 16.03
C VAL A 170 1.87 -10.00 15.18
N PHE A 171 2.66 -10.36 14.18
CA PHE A 171 2.38 -11.52 13.35
C PHE A 171 2.42 -12.83 14.18
N GLU A 172 3.37 -12.99 15.10
CA GLU A 172 3.43 -14.15 16.00
C GLU A 172 2.14 -14.35 16.79
N ARG A 173 1.59 -13.27 17.36
CA ARG A 173 0.33 -13.33 18.10
C ARG A 173 -0.86 -13.62 17.19
N THR A 174 -0.90 -12.99 16.01
CA THR A 174 -1.95 -13.24 15.02
C THR A 174 -1.91 -14.68 14.50
N LEU A 175 -0.73 -15.22 14.24
CA LEU A 175 -0.55 -16.60 13.79
C LEU A 175 -1.11 -17.59 14.83
N ALA A 176 -0.87 -17.37 16.11
CA ALA A 176 -1.44 -18.20 17.18
C ALA A 176 -2.99 -18.20 17.15
N HIS A 177 -3.63 -17.03 16.94
CA HIS A 177 -5.09 -16.95 16.78
C HIS A 177 -5.59 -17.63 15.50
N ILE A 178 -4.83 -17.53 14.41
CA ILE A 178 -5.18 -18.23 13.16
C ILE A 178 -5.11 -19.74 13.36
N GLU A 179 -4.06 -20.26 13.98
CA GLU A 179 -3.91 -21.69 14.26
C GLU A 179 -5.02 -22.18 15.21
N GLU A 180 -5.28 -21.46 16.30
CA GLU A 180 -6.36 -21.80 17.25
C GLU A 180 -7.72 -21.97 16.55
N LYS A 181 -8.07 -21.05 15.65
CA LYS A 181 -9.38 -21.03 15.01
C LYS A 181 -9.48 -21.91 13.78
N PHE A 182 -8.40 -22.07 13.01
CA PHE A 182 -8.50 -22.66 11.66
C PHE A 182 -7.64 -23.89 11.43
N ALA A 183 -6.73 -24.30 12.36
CA ALA A 183 -5.81 -25.42 12.11
C ALA A 183 -6.52 -26.75 11.81
N LYS A 184 -7.74 -26.96 12.26
CA LYS A 184 -8.50 -28.18 11.97
C LYS A 184 -8.79 -28.40 10.47
N TRP A 185 -8.79 -27.32 9.66
CA TRP A 185 -8.98 -27.40 8.22
C TRP A 185 -7.66 -27.46 7.43
N PHE A 186 -6.53 -27.14 8.04
CA PHE A 186 -5.22 -27.14 7.34
C PHE A 186 -4.89 -28.46 6.64
N PRO A 187 -5.25 -29.66 7.17
CA PRO A 187 -5.05 -30.92 6.45
C PRO A 187 -5.77 -31.04 5.08
N GLN A 188 -6.76 -30.18 4.83
CA GLN A 188 -7.51 -30.14 3.58
C GLN A 188 -6.93 -29.14 2.57
N LEU A 189 -5.93 -28.32 2.98
CA LEU A 189 -5.38 -27.22 2.20
C LEU A 189 -4.03 -27.55 1.59
N GLU A 190 -3.69 -26.90 0.50
CA GLU A 190 -2.40 -26.94 -0.18
C GLU A 190 -1.56 -25.69 0.13
N TRP A 191 -2.22 -24.57 0.41
CA TRP A 191 -1.57 -23.29 0.71
C TRP A 191 -2.32 -22.46 1.74
N ILE A 192 -1.56 -21.57 2.39
CA ILE A 192 -2.07 -20.52 3.25
C ILE A 192 -1.40 -19.20 2.91
N ASN A 193 -2.21 -18.15 2.72
CA ASN A 193 -1.78 -16.80 2.44
C ASN A 193 -2.09 -15.91 3.65
N PHE A 194 -1.07 -15.45 4.34
CA PHE A 194 -1.24 -14.58 5.51
C PHE A 194 -1.41 -13.10 5.16
N GLY A 195 -1.52 -12.77 3.86
CA GLY A 195 -1.77 -11.43 3.38
C GLY A 195 -0.56 -10.50 3.49
N GLY A 196 -0.86 -9.21 3.46
CA GLY A 196 0.14 -8.14 3.54
C GLY A 196 0.25 -7.51 4.93
N GLY A 197 0.88 -6.33 4.97
CA GLY A 197 1.10 -5.58 6.20
C GLY A 197 2.39 -5.92 6.93
N HIS A 198 3.21 -6.84 6.37
CA HIS A 198 4.54 -7.22 6.87
C HIS A 198 5.58 -6.22 6.36
N LEU A 199 5.91 -5.20 7.15
CA LEU A 199 6.81 -4.12 6.73
C LEU A 199 8.29 -4.49 6.97
N MET A 200 8.73 -5.62 6.39
CA MET A 200 10.03 -6.24 6.66
C MET A 200 11.24 -5.41 6.21
N THR A 201 11.04 -4.37 5.43
CA THR A 201 12.10 -3.42 5.02
C THR A 201 12.23 -2.21 5.93
N ARG A 202 11.30 -2.04 6.89
CA ARG A 202 11.43 -1.03 7.93
C ARG A 202 12.53 -1.43 8.92
N LYS A 203 13.34 -0.45 9.32
CA LYS A 203 14.57 -0.67 10.11
C LYS A 203 14.35 -1.42 11.44
N ASP A 204 13.19 -1.24 12.07
CA ASP A 204 12.84 -1.84 13.36
C ASP A 204 12.10 -3.17 13.23
N TYR A 205 11.91 -3.69 12.00
CA TYR A 205 11.25 -4.98 11.79
C TYR A 205 12.20 -6.15 12.11
N ASP A 206 11.78 -7.05 12.98
CA ASP A 206 12.56 -8.26 13.34
C ASP A 206 12.39 -9.36 12.29
N VAL A 207 13.18 -9.28 11.21
CA VAL A 207 13.20 -10.29 10.12
C VAL A 207 13.56 -11.69 10.61
N GLU A 208 14.47 -11.81 11.58
CA GLU A 208 14.90 -13.12 12.11
C GLU A 208 13.76 -13.79 12.89
N ARG A 209 12.93 -12.99 13.57
CA ARG A 209 11.69 -13.50 14.21
C ARG A 209 10.72 -14.05 13.16
N LEU A 210 10.48 -13.32 12.06
CA LEU A 210 9.62 -13.80 10.98
C LEU A 210 10.13 -15.12 10.41
N ILE A 211 11.43 -15.23 10.14
CA ILE A 211 12.04 -16.47 9.63
C ILE A 211 11.82 -17.63 10.60
N ARG A 212 12.10 -17.45 11.89
CA ARG A 212 11.88 -18.51 12.90
C ARG A 212 10.39 -18.91 13.02
N LEU A 213 9.48 -17.95 12.94
CA LEU A 213 8.03 -18.23 12.98
C LEU A 213 7.60 -19.09 11.79
N MET A 214 8.07 -18.78 10.59
CA MET A 214 7.74 -19.55 9.39
C MET A 214 8.38 -20.94 9.40
N GLN A 215 9.62 -21.05 9.81
CA GLN A 215 10.28 -22.35 10.00
C GLN A 215 9.50 -23.23 10.99
N GLY A 216 9.10 -22.70 12.16
CA GLY A 216 8.28 -23.42 13.13
C GLY A 216 6.87 -23.75 12.61
N PHE A 217 6.30 -22.91 11.72
CA PHE A 217 5.05 -23.22 11.04
C PHE A 217 5.19 -24.39 10.08
N HIS A 218 6.25 -24.42 9.27
CA HIS A 218 6.55 -25.53 8.36
C HIS A 218 6.87 -26.85 9.08
N GLU A 219 7.47 -26.81 10.26
CA GLU A 219 7.65 -28.00 11.09
C GLU A 219 6.31 -28.63 11.50
N ARG A 220 5.29 -27.83 11.76
CA ARG A 220 3.94 -28.28 12.12
C ARG A 220 3.10 -28.67 10.90
N TYR A 221 3.26 -27.96 9.79
CA TYR A 221 2.45 -28.10 8.57
C TYR A 221 3.32 -28.17 7.31
N PRO A 222 4.15 -29.21 7.14
CA PRO A 222 5.16 -29.29 6.06
C PRO A 222 4.58 -29.41 4.66
N TRP A 223 3.29 -29.67 4.52
CA TRP A 223 2.62 -29.76 3.22
C TRP A 223 2.01 -28.43 2.76
N LEU A 224 1.92 -27.43 3.65
CA LEU A 224 1.31 -26.14 3.31
C LEU A 224 2.35 -25.19 2.71
N LYS A 225 2.07 -24.71 1.51
CA LYS A 225 2.77 -23.58 0.93
C LYS A 225 2.34 -22.30 1.64
N VAL A 226 3.29 -21.51 2.11
CA VAL A 226 3.02 -20.22 2.75
C VAL A 226 3.25 -19.08 1.78
N ILE A 227 2.31 -18.13 1.74
CA ILE A 227 2.35 -16.94 0.87
C ILE A 227 2.20 -15.68 1.74
N LEU A 228 3.00 -14.65 1.47
CA LEU A 228 2.83 -13.31 2.01
C LEU A 228 2.65 -12.31 0.86
N GLU A 229 1.84 -11.26 1.11
CA GLU A 229 1.50 -10.21 0.14
C GLU A 229 1.93 -8.81 0.61
N PRO A 230 3.19 -8.57 1.00
CA PRO A 230 3.59 -7.22 1.37
C PRO A 230 3.42 -6.28 0.17
N GLY A 231 3.01 -5.07 0.45
CA GLY A 231 2.90 -4.02 -0.55
C GLY A 231 3.92 -2.93 -0.28
N SER A 232 3.69 -2.12 0.77
CA SER A 232 4.58 -1.03 1.18
C SER A 232 6.04 -1.48 1.34
N ALA A 233 6.28 -2.68 1.87
CA ALA A 233 7.64 -3.16 2.13
C ALA A 233 8.55 -3.15 0.88
N PHE A 234 7.99 -3.40 -0.31
CA PHE A 234 8.77 -3.36 -1.55
C PHE A 234 9.26 -1.95 -1.88
N ALA A 235 8.38 -0.96 -1.71
CA ALA A 235 8.65 0.42 -2.12
C ALA A 235 8.94 1.35 -0.92
N TRP A 236 9.12 0.81 0.29
CA TRP A 236 9.43 1.56 1.50
C TRP A 236 10.72 2.37 1.36
N GLN A 237 10.63 3.68 1.54
CA GLN A 237 11.74 4.62 1.40
C GLN A 237 12.52 4.49 0.07
N THR A 238 11.80 4.22 -1.02
CA THR A 238 12.42 4.08 -2.34
C THR A 238 12.36 5.35 -3.18
N GLY A 239 11.79 6.43 -2.65
CA GLY A 239 11.89 7.72 -3.32
C GLY A 239 10.85 8.74 -2.90
N PRO A 240 11.10 10.01 -3.26
CA PRO A 240 10.29 11.15 -2.88
C PRO A 240 9.22 11.53 -3.92
N LEU A 241 8.33 12.45 -3.49
CA LEU A 241 7.61 13.38 -4.34
C LEU A 241 8.32 14.73 -4.28
N VAL A 242 8.72 15.26 -5.43
CA VAL A 242 9.37 16.58 -5.56
C VAL A 242 8.34 17.56 -6.11
N ALA A 243 8.17 18.67 -5.41
CA ALA A 243 7.31 19.80 -5.77
C ALA A 243 8.11 21.10 -5.76
N HIS A 244 7.54 22.18 -6.33
CA HIS A 244 8.12 23.52 -6.27
C HIS A 244 7.16 24.52 -5.61
N VAL A 245 7.72 25.49 -4.91
CA VAL A 245 6.98 26.67 -4.42
C VAL A 245 6.57 27.52 -5.61
N VAL A 246 5.27 27.70 -5.82
CA VAL A 246 4.73 28.52 -6.92
C VAL A 246 4.28 29.89 -6.45
N ASP A 247 3.94 30.04 -5.17
CA ASP A 247 3.61 31.34 -4.56
C ASP A 247 3.81 31.27 -3.04
N ILE A 248 3.97 32.43 -2.41
CA ILE A 248 4.00 32.58 -0.95
C ILE A 248 3.03 33.70 -0.59
N VAL A 249 1.98 33.35 0.15
CA VAL A 249 0.97 34.29 0.61
C VAL A 249 1.02 34.41 2.13
N GLU A 250 0.66 35.58 2.64
CA GLU A 250 0.59 35.84 4.08
C GLU A 250 -0.76 36.42 4.45
N ASP A 251 -1.41 35.81 5.45
CA ASP A 251 -2.61 36.36 6.09
C ASP A 251 -2.51 36.18 7.60
N LYS A 252 -2.74 37.28 8.32
CA LYS A 252 -2.73 37.32 9.81
C LYS A 252 -1.50 36.69 10.45
N GLY A 253 -0.33 36.86 9.82
CA GLY A 253 0.94 36.36 10.30
C GLY A 253 1.21 34.88 9.99
N ILE A 254 0.34 34.21 9.25
CA ILE A 254 0.56 32.86 8.75
C ILE A 254 1.05 32.97 7.31
N ARG A 255 2.28 32.50 7.07
CA ARG A 255 2.83 32.37 5.73
C ARG A 255 2.51 31.02 5.15
N THR A 256 1.89 30.97 3.99
CA THR A 256 1.57 29.74 3.26
C THR A 256 2.39 29.67 2.00
N ALA A 257 3.26 28.66 1.89
CA ALA A 257 3.93 28.30 0.66
C ALA A 257 2.99 27.42 -0.17
N ILE A 258 2.50 27.97 -1.30
CA ILE A 258 1.66 27.23 -2.25
C ILE A 258 2.59 26.46 -3.17
N LEU A 259 2.37 25.14 -3.26
CA LEU A 259 3.19 24.23 -4.06
C LEU A 259 2.46 23.86 -5.35
N ASP A 260 3.20 23.39 -6.36
CA ASP A 260 2.63 22.84 -7.60
C ASP A 260 2.01 21.44 -7.43
N VAL A 261 1.92 20.93 -6.21
CA VAL A 261 1.18 19.72 -5.84
C VAL A 261 -0.19 20.09 -5.22
N SER A 262 -1.11 19.14 -5.23
CA SER A 262 -2.31 19.15 -4.39
C SER A 262 -2.25 17.94 -3.44
N PHE A 263 -2.34 18.18 -2.15
CA PHE A 263 -2.32 17.10 -1.16
C PHE A 263 -3.54 16.20 -1.30
N THR A 264 -4.71 16.78 -1.58
CA THR A 264 -5.95 16.05 -1.85
C THR A 264 -5.86 15.17 -3.10
N CYS A 265 -5.13 15.61 -4.14
CA CYS A 265 -5.00 14.87 -5.38
C CYS A 265 -3.83 13.88 -5.37
N HIS A 266 -2.72 14.24 -4.76
CA HIS A 266 -1.43 13.55 -4.94
C HIS A 266 -0.98 12.80 -3.70
N MET A 267 -1.50 13.13 -2.51
CA MET A 267 -1.19 12.46 -1.24
C MET A 267 -2.46 12.20 -0.41
N PRO A 268 -3.55 11.63 -1.00
CA PRO A 268 -4.81 11.46 -0.28
C PRO A 268 -4.69 10.49 0.90
N ASP A 269 -3.77 9.53 0.85
CA ASP A 269 -3.50 8.62 1.96
C ASP A 269 -2.95 9.33 3.20
N CYS A 270 -2.15 10.39 3.05
CA CYS A 270 -1.71 11.23 4.16
C CYS A 270 -2.88 11.91 4.87
N LEU A 271 -3.92 12.29 4.12
CA LEU A 271 -5.13 12.92 4.66
C LEU A 271 -6.11 11.89 5.25
N GLU A 272 -6.23 10.71 4.63
CA GLU A 272 -7.09 9.62 5.10
C GLU A 272 -6.58 8.99 6.41
N MET A 273 -5.26 8.85 6.54
CA MET A 273 -4.57 8.31 7.71
C MET A 273 -4.02 9.36 8.64
N PRO A 274 -4.44 10.57 8.66
CA PRO A 274 -3.78 11.81 9.09
C PRO A 274 -2.36 11.57 9.60
N TYR A 275 -1.40 11.53 8.68
CA TYR A 275 0.03 11.49 9.01
C TYR A 275 0.78 12.52 8.17
N TYR A 276 1.90 13.00 8.69
CA TYR A 276 2.77 13.91 7.97
C TYR A 276 3.96 13.14 7.41
N PRO A 277 4.18 13.14 6.07
CA PRO A 277 5.42 12.60 5.51
C PRO A 277 6.60 13.46 5.95
N GLU A 278 7.79 12.89 6.02
CA GLU A 278 8.99 13.67 6.26
C GLU A 278 9.21 14.68 5.10
N VAL A 279 9.46 15.96 5.44
CA VAL A 279 9.83 17.00 4.49
C VAL A 279 11.31 17.31 4.66
N ARG A 280 12.06 17.17 3.56
CA ARG A 280 13.52 17.36 3.59
C ARG A 280 13.90 18.79 4.00
N GLY A 281 14.75 18.92 5.03
CA GLY A 281 15.19 20.24 5.52
C GLY A 281 14.15 21.00 6.35
N ALA A 282 13.06 20.33 6.77
CA ALA A 282 12.02 20.94 7.59
C ALA A 282 11.57 20.01 8.73
N GLN A 283 10.96 20.60 9.75
CA GLN A 283 10.36 19.89 10.88
C GLN A 283 8.90 20.28 11.02
N ILE A 284 8.02 19.26 11.20
CA ILE A 284 6.61 19.50 11.45
C ILE A 284 6.43 20.19 12.82
N ILE A 285 5.55 21.16 12.88
CA ILE A 285 5.08 21.74 14.14
C ILE A 285 3.77 21.09 14.49
N GLU A 286 3.81 20.12 15.41
CA GLU A 286 2.61 19.49 15.93
C GLU A 286 1.88 20.49 16.84
N GLU A 287 0.60 20.73 16.59
CA GLU A 287 -0.26 21.40 17.56
C GLU A 287 -0.39 20.48 18.77
N GLU A 288 0.05 20.96 19.96
CA GLU A 288 -0.29 20.28 21.21
C GLU A 288 -1.80 20.08 21.25
N SER A 289 -2.24 18.83 21.39
CA SER A 289 -3.63 18.38 21.35
C SER A 289 -4.48 19.18 22.35
N SER A 290 -4.97 20.33 21.94
CA SER A 290 -5.97 21.09 22.66
C SER A 290 -7.35 20.82 22.06
N SER A 291 -8.13 20.08 22.82
CA SER A 291 -9.57 19.86 22.63
C SER A 291 -10.39 21.14 22.82
N ASN A 292 -10.08 22.21 22.08
CA ASN A 292 -10.90 23.41 22.03
C ASN A 292 -10.71 24.12 20.69
N LEU A 293 -11.65 23.92 19.80
CA LEU A 293 -11.89 24.73 18.60
C LEU A 293 -12.34 26.16 19.02
N GLN A 294 -11.50 26.93 19.67
CA GLN A 294 -11.75 28.37 19.87
C GLN A 294 -10.44 29.11 20.08
N SER A 295 -10.15 29.98 19.14
CA SER A 295 -9.16 31.07 19.12
C SER A 295 -7.74 30.70 18.66
N PRO A 296 -7.16 31.46 17.72
CA PRO A 296 -5.74 31.38 17.43
C PRO A 296 -4.95 31.74 18.68
N ASN A 297 -4.15 30.81 19.20
CA ASN A 297 -3.37 30.99 20.42
C ASN A 297 -2.34 32.11 20.24
N SER A 298 -2.48 33.15 21.03
CA SER A 298 -1.63 34.33 21.13
C SER A 298 -0.30 34.09 21.87
N ASN A 299 0.19 32.86 21.95
CA ASN A 299 1.46 32.52 22.62
C ASN A 299 2.54 31.97 21.69
N LEU A 300 2.44 32.23 20.39
CA LEU A 300 3.59 32.06 19.52
C LEU A 300 4.65 33.10 19.93
N GLN A 301 5.69 32.66 20.61
CA GLN A 301 6.97 33.37 20.67
C GLN A 301 7.30 33.80 19.24
N SER A 302 7.83 35.03 19.06
CA SER A 302 8.07 35.68 17.78
C SER A 302 8.19 34.70 16.62
N PRO A 303 7.36 34.82 15.55
CA PRO A 303 7.34 33.84 14.46
C PRO A 303 8.77 33.64 13.99
N SER A 304 9.28 32.41 14.06
CA SER A 304 10.59 32.12 13.47
C SER A 304 10.48 32.50 12.00
N SER A 305 11.47 33.18 11.45
CA SER A 305 11.42 33.74 10.10
C SER A 305 11.15 32.70 9.00
N HIS A 306 11.16 31.39 9.34
CA HIS A 306 11.10 30.27 8.39
C HIS A 306 9.97 29.27 8.67
N LEU A 307 8.89 29.73 9.34
CA LEU A 307 7.68 28.94 9.55
C LEU A 307 6.72 29.10 8.37
N TYR A 308 6.32 28.00 7.76
CA TYR A 308 5.40 27.98 6.62
C TYR A 308 4.33 26.91 6.79
N ARG A 309 3.10 27.24 6.45
CA ARG A 309 2.06 26.27 6.10
C ARG A 309 2.31 25.80 4.67
N LEU A 310 2.30 24.49 4.43
CA LEU A 310 2.37 23.95 3.07
C LEU A 310 0.97 23.84 2.50
N GLY A 311 0.66 24.61 1.47
CA GLY A 311 -0.62 24.65 0.76
C GLY A 311 -0.52 23.98 -0.61
N GLY A 312 -1.57 23.27 -1.01
CA GLY A 312 -1.70 22.71 -2.35
C GLY A 312 -2.30 23.72 -3.34
N ASN A 313 -2.28 23.35 -4.63
CA ASN A 313 -2.76 24.21 -5.73
C ASN A 313 -4.20 23.93 -6.18
N SER A 314 -4.96 23.10 -5.46
CA SER A 314 -6.38 22.93 -5.74
C SER A 314 -7.24 24.04 -5.10
N CYS A 315 -8.49 24.18 -5.56
CA CYS A 315 -9.44 25.13 -4.98
C CYS A 315 -10.12 24.62 -3.70
N LEU A 316 -9.70 23.49 -3.15
CA LEU A 316 -10.20 23.02 -1.86
C LEU A 316 -9.52 23.81 -0.75
N SER A 317 -10.30 24.54 0.07
CA SER A 317 -9.76 25.36 1.15
C SER A 317 -8.95 24.58 2.21
N GLY A 318 -9.18 23.30 2.35
CA GLY A 318 -8.45 22.38 3.25
C GLY A 318 -7.28 21.64 2.61
N ASP A 319 -6.81 22.07 1.43
CA ASP A 319 -5.67 21.43 0.74
C ASP A 319 -4.34 21.87 1.36
N PHE A 320 -4.09 21.43 2.59
CA PHE A 320 -2.88 21.73 3.38
C PHE A 320 -2.21 20.46 3.88
N MET A 321 -0.88 20.55 4.12
CA MET A 321 -0.07 19.48 4.70
C MET A 321 0.72 19.97 5.92
N GLY A 322 0.04 20.61 6.87
CA GLY A 322 0.61 21.05 8.15
C GLY A 322 1.45 22.32 8.09
N ASP A 323 1.99 22.69 9.25
CA ASP A 323 2.84 23.85 9.46
C ASP A 323 4.28 23.36 9.74
N TRP A 324 5.25 23.89 9.00
CA TRP A 324 6.63 23.39 8.96
C TRP A 324 7.65 24.46 9.25
N GLN A 325 8.60 24.16 10.13
CA GLN A 325 9.79 24.98 10.36
C GLN A 325 10.90 24.54 9.42
N PHE A 326 11.25 25.39 8.45
CA PHE A 326 12.41 25.21 7.59
C PHE A 326 13.68 25.77 8.26
N ASP A 327 14.84 25.36 7.79
CA ASP A 327 16.14 25.86 8.24
C ASP A 327 16.54 27.18 7.54
N HIS A 328 15.78 27.57 6.51
CA HIS A 328 15.97 28.81 5.72
C HIS A 328 14.63 29.39 5.24
N GLU A 329 14.68 30.57 4.63
CA GLU A 329 13.51 31.21 4.04
C GLU A 329 13.22 30.65 2.65
N LEU A 330 12.01 30.10 2.45
CA LEU A 330 11.57 29.54 1.17
C LEU A 330 11.47 30.64 0.11
N GLN A 331 11.87 30.30 -1.12
CA GLN A 331 11.78 31.17 -2.29
C GLN A 331 10.85 30.56 -3.35
N MET A 332 10.23 31.40 -4.17
CA MET A 332 9.47 30.92 -5.34
C MET A 332 10.39 30.15 -6.28
N GLY A 333 9.94 29.00 -6.76
CA GLY A 333 10.70 28.08 -7.61
C GLY A 333 11.61 27.13 -6.85
N GLU A 334 11.64 27.20 -5.53
CA GLU A 334 12.42 26.28 -4.70
C GLU A 334 11.75 24.92 -4.57
N GLU A 335 12.57 23.86 -4.53
CA GLU A 335 12.09 22.49 -4.36
C GLU A 335 11.66 22.22 -2.91
N VAL A 336 10.47 21.61 -2.75
CA VAL A 336 10.01 21.02 -1.51
C VAL A 336 9.86 19.52 -1.75
N ILE A 337 10.56 18.71 -0.94
CA ILE A 337 10.72 17.28 -1.16
C ILE A 337 10.05 16.51 -0.02
N PHE A 338 9.02 15.73 -0.39
CA PHE A 338 8.31 14.84 0.52
C PHE A 338 8.91 13.43 0.39
N GLU A 339 9.46 12.89 1.46
CA GLU A 339 10.10 11.58 1.46
C GLU A 339 9.09 10.44 1.50
N ASP A 340 9.51 9.29 0.99
CA ASP A 340 8.74 8.03 1.03
C ASP A 340 7.36 8.07 0.36
N MET A 341 7.26 8.68 -0.84
CA MET A 341 6.00 8.90 -1.55
C MET A 341 5.74 7.90 -2.69
N ILE A 342 6.39 6.74 -2.70
CA ILE A 342 6.29 5.80 -3.84
C ILE A 342 5.22 4.71 -3.64
N HIS A 343 5.01 4.23 -2.42
CA HIS A 343 3.97 3.24 -2.13
C HIS A 343 2.64 3.91 -1.75
N TYR A 344 1.52 3.23 -1.99
CA TYR A 344 0.15 3.72 -1.80
C TYR A 344 -0.15 5.07 -2.45
N THR A 345 0.63 6.09 -2.20
CA THR A 345 0.44 7.45 -2.73
C THR A 345 0.29 7.44 -4.24
N THR A 346 1.19 6.76 -4.98
CA THR A 346 1.16 6.72 -6.45
C THR A 346 -0.07 6.01 -7.04
N VAL A 347 -0.69 5.10 -6.30
CA VAL A 347 -1.87 4.34 -6.76
C VAL A 347 -3.21 4.95 -6.34
N LYS A 348 -3.19 5.98 -5.47
CA LYS A 348 -4.40 6.66 -4.96
C LYS A 348 -4.65 8.03 -5.58
N THR A 349 -3.79 8.51 -6.46
CA THR A 349 -3.91 9.86 -7.04
C THR A 349 -5.22 10.09 -7.80
N ASN A 350 -5.70 11.33 -7.77
CA ASN A 350 -6.86 11.77 -8.53
C ASN A 350 -6.58 13.11 -9.24
N MET A 351 -7.55 13.60 -10.04
CA MET A 351 -7.43 14.83 -10.82
C MET A 351 -8.55 15.82 -10.48
N PHE A 352 -8.83 16.01 -9.19
CA PHE A 352 -9.78 17.04 -8.77
C PHE A 352 -9.34 18.43 -9.27
N ASN A 353 -10.27 19.29 -9.64
CA ASN A 353 -10.06 20.60 -10.30
C ASN A 353 -9.27 20.55 -11.63
N GLY A 354 -9.03 19.38 -12.21
CA GLY A 354 -8.17 19.23 -13.37
C GLY A 354 -6.69 19.35 -13.06
N VAL A 355 -6.30 19.26 -11.78
CA VAL A 355 -4.89 19.20 -11.39
C VAL A 355 -4.30 17.90 -11.96
N SER A 356 -3.23 18.02 -12.76
CA SER A 356 -2.60 16.87 -13.39
C SER A 356 -1.92 15.98 -12.36
N HIS A 357 -1.95 14.66 -12.58
CA HIS A 357 -1.10 13.76 -11.79
C HIS A 357 0.36 14.19 -11.85
N PRO A 358 1.12 13.99 -10.76
CA PRO A 358 2.58 14.15 -10.80
C PRO A 358 3.18 13.24 -11.86
N SER A 359 4.19 13.72 -12.55
CA SER A 359 5.02 12.88 -13.42
C SER A 359 5.63 11.73 -12.64
N ILE A 360 6.04 10.68 -13.33
CA ILE A 360 6.71 9.52 -12.73
C ILE A 360 8.08 9.39 -13.37
N GLY A 361 9.13 9.39 -12.55
CA GLY A 361 10.51 9.23 -12.98
C GLY A 361 11.21 8.09 -12.24
N MET A 362 12.30 7.62 -12.82
CA MET A 362 13.21 6.65 -12.20
C MET A 362 14.63 7.16 -12.25
N LEU A 363 15.26 7.20 -11.08
CA LEU A 363 16.69 7.44 -10.94
C LEU A 363 17.42 6.08 -10.98
N HIS A 364 18.05 5.79 -12.09
CA HIS A 364 18.80 4.55 -12.32
C HIS A 364 20.05 4.46 -11.44
N GLU A 365 20.60 3.24 -11.28
CA GLU A 365 21.82 3.01 -10.51
C GLU A 365 23.05 3.75 -11.07
N ASP A 366 23.08 4.03 -12.37
CA ASP A 366 24.13 4.81 -13.04
C ASP A 366 23.98 6.33 -12.85
N GLY A 367 22.96 6.77 -12.13
CA GLY A 367 22.65 8.18 -11.87
C GLY A 367 21.82 8.85 -12.99
N LYS A 368 21.44 8.14 -14.03
CA LYS A 368 20.57 8.67 -15.08
C LYS A 368 19.13 8.78 -14.60
N MET A 369 18.51 9.95 -14.82
CA MET A 369 17.07 10.14 -14.62
C MET A 369 16.32 9.79 -15.93
N GLU A 370 15.32 8.92 -15.80
CA GLU A 370 14.37 8.60 -16.86
C GLU A 370 12.97 9.07 -16.46
N ILE A 371 12.28 9.76 -17.37
CA ILE A 371 10.87 10.10 -17.19
C ILE A 371 10.02 8.94 -17.72
N LEU A 372 9.40 8.20 -16.83
CA LEU A 372 8.57 7.06 -17.17
C LEU A 372 7.20 7.47 -17.70
N ARG A 373 6.59 8.50 -17.13
CA ARG A 373 5.27 9.00 -17.53
C ARG A 373 5.12 10.49 -17.21
N GLU A 374 4.55 11.22 -18.14
CA GLU A 374 4.00 12.56 -17.95
C GLU A 374 2.49 12.51 -18.20
N PHE A 375 1.75 13.34 -17.46
CA PHE A 375 0.30 13.45 -17.58
C PHE A 375 -0.07 14.83 -18.10
N GLY A 376 -1.14 14.91 -18.88
CA GLY A 376 -1.56 16.15 -19.49
C GLY A 376 -3.07 16.26 -19.61
N TYR A 377 -3.52 17.30 -20.32
CA TYR A 377 -4.94 17.61 -20.50
C TYR A 377 -5.77 16.42 -21.04
N ALA A 378 -5.18 15.58 -21.90
CA ALA A 378 -5.88 14.42 -22.45
C ALA A 378 -6.28 13.40 -21.34
N ASP A 379 -5.41 13.19 -20.35
CA ASP A 379 -5.68 12.28 -19.22
C ASP A 379 -6.88 12.78 -18.39
N TYR A 380 -6.98 14.09 -18.17
CA TYR A 380 -8.13 14.69 -17.49
C TYR A 380 -9.38 14.61 -18.35
N LYS A 381 -9.31 15.08 -19.62
CA LYS A 381 -10.45 15.15 -20.51
C LYS A 381 -11.09 13.78 -20.75
N ASN A 382 -10.26 12.77 -21.11
CA ASN A 382 -10.75 11.43 -21.45
C ASN A 382 -11.37 10.69 -20.27
N ARG A 383 -11.15 11.17 -19.04
CA ARG A 383 -11.79 10.63 -17.84
C ARG A 383 -13.22 11.17 -17.65
N MET A 384 -13.56 12.32 -18.26
CA MET A 384 -14.79 13.05 -17.96
C MET A 384 -15.98 12.67 -18.87
N ASP A 385 -15.72 11.98 -19.98
CA ASP A 385 -16.76 11.56 -20.94
C ASP A 385 -16.34 10.31 -21.77
#